data_25b8c2804ba871c9ad134e51d0ef3c69
#
_entry.id   25b8c2804ba871c9ad134e51d0ef3c69
#
_cell.length_a   1.000
_cell.length_b   1.000
_cell.length_c   1.000
_cell.angle_alpha   90.00
_cell.angle_beta   90.00
_cell.angle_gamma   90.00
#
_symmetry.space_group_name_H-M   'P 1'
#
loop_
_entity.id
_entity.type
_entity.pdbx_description
1 polymer ?
#
loop_
_entity_poly.entity_id
_entity_poly.type
_entity_poly.pdbx_seq_one_letter_code
_entity_poly.pdbx_strand_id
1 'polypeptide(L)'
;IFKKMQILLKYPNSAVVISSFFWGTYWIPLRFIDKNGSGSVWPIIASFFILSIFLIKPLINAIKNLYKNKDTFFFIGNFLSALAIALYSESFLRGDITTAVLLFYLCPVWGTILARIILKQQFNFQRYISLILGLIGLEIIIGFDKGFFFPKEIVEWMALAAGFTWSLGITFFHLSKTSKA
;
A
#
# COMPACT_ATOMS: atom_id res chain seq x y z
N ILE A 1 -21.12 8.31 -13.93
CA ILE A 1 -19.92 7.71 -13.30
C ILE A 1 -20.27 6.36 -12.68
N PHE A 2 -21.33 6.23 -11.87
CA PHE A 2 -21.73 4.97 -11.22
C PHE A 2 -22.06 3.84 -12.20
N LYS A 3 -22.70 4.12 -13.33
CA LYS A 3 -23.01 3.10 -14.35
C LYS A 3 -21.74 2.56 -15.06
N LYS A 4 -20.71 3.39 -15.25
CA LYS A 4 -19.39 2.96 -15.76
C LYS A 4 -18.59 2.16 -14.72
N MET A 5 -18.74 2.46 -13.44
CA MET A 5 -18.08 1.73 -12.35
C MET A 5 -18.65 0.30 -12.20
N GLN A 6 -19.92 0.08 -12.50
CA GLN A 6 -20.52 -1.25 -12.55
C GLN A 6 -19.93 -2.14 -13.66
N ILE A 7 -19.41 -1.54 -14.74
CA ILE A 7 -18.73 -2.29 -15.80
C ILE A 7 -17.39 -2.85 -15.31
N LEU A 8 -16.65 -2.08 -14.50
CA LEU A 8 -15.39 -2.55 -13.88
C LEU A 8 -15.63 -3.70 -12.90
N LEU A 9 -16.75 -3.67 -12.16
CA LEU A 9 -17.15 -4.76 -11.27
C LEU A 9 -17.53 -6.04 -12.03
N LYS A 10 -17.97 -5.91 -13.29
CA LYS A 10 -18.27 -7.05 -14.15
C LYS A 10 -17.00 -7.78 -14.63
N TYR A 11 -15.87 -7.07 -14.67
CA TYR A 11 -14.58 -7.61 -15.11
C TYR A 11 -13.49 -7.33 -14.05
N PRO A 12 -13.50 -8.03 -12.90
CA PRO A 12 -12.60 -7.74 -11.78
C PRO A 12 -11.12 -7.90 -12.16
N ASN A 13 -10.79 -8.85 -13.02
CA ASN A 13 -9.41 -9.06 -13.49
C ASN A 13 -8.89 -7.86 -14.30
N SER A 14 -9.71 -7.26 -15.15
CA SER A 14 -9.34 -6.05 -15.90
C SER A 14 -9.13 -4.86 -14.97
N ALA A 15 -9.95 -4.72 -13.92
CA ALA A 15 -9.79 -3.67 -12.94
C ALA A 15 -8.46 -3.82 -12.17
N VAL A 16 -8.08 -5.05 -11.81
CA VAL A 16 -6.79 -5.35 -11.17
C VAL A 16 -5.63 -4.97 -12.09
N VAL A 17 -5.65 -5.38 -13.37
CA VAL A 17 -4.58 -5.06 -14.33
C VAL A 17 -4.43 -3.54 -14.49
N ILE A 18 -5.54 -2.83 -14.69
CA ILE A 18 -5.52 -1.37 -14.85
C ILE A 18 -4.97 -0.69 -13.59
N SER A 19 -5.42 -1.09 -12.40
CA SER A 19 -4.94 -0.51 -11.15
C SER A 19 -3.46 -0.79 -10.91
N SER A 20 -2.99 -2.00 -11.26
CA SER A 20 -1.57 -2.36 -11.16
C SER A 20 -0.69 -1.54 -12.10
N PHE A 21 -1.18 -1.25 -13.30
CA PHE A 21 -0.48 -0.37 -14.24
C PHE A 21 -0.33 1.05 -13.66
N PHE A 22 -1.41 1.64 -13.15
CA PHE A 22 -1.34 2.96 -12.53
C PHE A 22 -0.47 2.97 -11.28
N TRP A 23 -0.52 1.91 -10.49
CA TRP A 23 0.36 1.77 -9.31
C TRP A 23 1.83 1.68 -9.70
N GLY A 24 2.16 0.90 -10.73
CA GLY A 24 3.54 0.76 -11.22
C GLY A 24 4.11 2.03 -11.84
N THR A 25 3.26 2.90 -12.40
CA THR A 25 3.67 4.18 -13.00
C THR A 25 3.55 5.37 -12.05
N TYR A 26 3.08 5.16 -10.82
CA TYR A 26 2.80 6.21 -9.83
C TYR A 26 4.00 7.13 -9.53
N TRP A 27 5.21 6.60 -9.53
CA TRP A 27 6.43 7.34 -9.26
C TRP A 27 6.78 8.39 -10.34
N ILE A 28 6.33 8.18 -11.60
CA ILE A 28 6.65 9.08 -12.73
C ILE A 28 6.07 10.49 -12.50
N PRO A 29 4.75 10.67 -12.33
CA PRO A 29 4.19 12.00 -12.08
C PRO A 29 4.69 12.58 -10.75
N LEU A 30 4.93 11.74 -9.74
CA LEU A 30 5.39 12.18 -8.44
C LEU A 30 6.76 12.86 -8.54
N ARG A 31 7.75 12.23 -9.21
CA ARG A 31 9.06 12.81 -9.44
C ARG A 31 9.03 14.03 -10.37
N PHE A 32 8.15 14.02 -11.36
CA PHE A 32 8.00 15.19 -12.23
C PHE A 32 7.57 16.42 -11.45
N ILE A 33 6.60 16.29 -10.55
CA ILE A 33 6.08 17.39 -9.74
C ILE A 33 7.13 17.84 -8.71
N ASP A 34 7.86 16.93 -8.10
CA ASP A 34 8.90 17.22 -7.12
C ASP A 34 10.04 18.04 -7.75
N LYS A 35 10.51 17.66 -8.95
CA LYS A 35 11.53 18.39 -9.70
C LYS A 35 11.12 19.84 -10.03
N ASN A 36 9.82 20.13 -10.09
CA ASN A 36 9.29 21.47 -10.33
C ASN A 36 9.05 22.26 -9.02
N GLY A 37 9.61 21.83 -7.89
CA GLY A 37 9.68 22.62 -6.66
C GLY A 37 8.48 22.51 -5.73
N SER A 38 7.58 21.52 -5.92
CA SER A 38 6.36 21.41 -5.11
C SER A 38 6.55 20.64 -3.78
N GLY A 39 7.75 20.10 -3.52
CA GLY A 39 8.02 19.27 -2.33
C GLY A 39 7.19 17.97 -2.31
N SER A 40 7.72 16.94 -1.66
CA SER A 40 7.29 15.55 -1.85
C SER A 40 5.86 15.21 -1.39
N VAL A 41 5.40 15.77 -0.29
CA VAL A 41 4.11 15.39 0.33
C VAL A 41 2.92 16.16 -0.26
N TRP A 42 3.12 17.41 -0.67
CA TRP A 42 2.04 18.28 -1.15
C TRP A 42 1.29 17.78 -2.38
N PRO A 43 1.95 17.25 -3.43
CA PRO A 43 1.26 16.69 -4.58
C PRO A 43 0.36 15.50 -4.23
N ILE A 44 0.78 14.70 -3.25
CA ILE A 44 0.00 13.56 -2.78
C ILE A 44 -1.26 14.04 -2.08
N ILE A 45 -1.12 14.98 -1.14
CA ILE A 45 -2.24 15.59 -0.42
C ILE A 45 -3.22 16.23 -1.42
N ALA A 46 -2.71 17.00 -2.38
CA ALA A 46 -3.52 17.65 -3.40
C ALA A 46 -4.29 16.62 -4.26
N SER A 47 -3.64 15.54 -4.66
CA SER A 47 -4.27 14.48 -5.46
C SER A 47 -5.41 13.79 -4.71
N PHE A 48 -5.19 13.45 -3.44
CA PHE A 48 -6.24 12.85 -2.60
C PHE A 48 -7.37 13.85 -2.28
N PHE A 49 -7.04 15.13 -2.11
CA PHE A 49 -8.03 16.18 -1.90
C PHE A 49 -8.93 16.35 -3.12
N ILE A 50 -8.36 16.45 -4.31
CA ILE A 50 -9.11 16.54 -5.57
C ILE A 50 -10.01 15.30 -5.74
N LEU A 51 -9.46 14.10 -5.52
CA LEU A 51 -10.22 12.86 -5.60
C LEU A 51 -11.40 12.84 -4.60
N SER A 52 -11.18 13.36 -3.39
CA SER A 52 -12.21 13.46 -2.35
C SER A 52 -13.38 14.36 -2.78
N ILE A 53 -13.11 15.45 -3.52
CA ILE A 53 -14.17 16.31 -4.07
C ILE A 53 -15.05 15.54 -5.06
N PHE A 54 -14.44 14.75 -5.95
CA PHE A 54 -15.18 13.91 -6.91
C PHE A 54 -15.98 12.80 -6.23
N LEU A 55 -15.49 12.30 -5.10
CA LEU A 55 -16.10 11.21 -4.33
C LEU A 55 -16.87 11.70 -3.10
N ILE A 56 -17.23 12.99 -3.03
CA ILE A 56 -17.83 13.59 -1.83
C ILE A 56 -19.10 12.86 -1.34
N LYS A 57 -19.99 12.45 -2.26
CA LYS A 57 -21.22 11.72 -1.91
C LYS A 57 -20.94 10.35 -1.28
N PRO A 58 -20.18 9.44 -1.93
CA PRO A 58 -19.82 8.17 -1.31
C PRO A 58 -18.99 8.34 -0.03
N LEU A 59 -18.14 9.38 0.05
CA LEU A 59 -17.35 9.69 1.24
C LEU A 59 -18.24 10.06 2.42
N ILE A 60 -19.22 10.96 2.25
CA ILE A 60 -20.16 11.33 3.31
C ILE A 60 -20.95 10.10 3.77
N ASN A 61 -21.41 9.25 2.86
CA ASN A 61 -22.14 8.04 3.22
C ASN A 61 -21.26 7.04 3.99
N ALA A 62 -20.01 6.87 3.56
CA ALA A 62 -19.04 6.04 4.27
C ALA A 62 -18.80 6.56 5.70
N ILE A 63 -18.56 7.86 5.86
CA ILE A 63 -18.35 8.50 7.17
C ILE A 63 -19.57 8.30 8.07
N LYS A 64 -20.81 8.52 7.57
CA LYS A 64 -22.03 8.30 8.34
C LYS A 64 -22.17 6.86 8.82
N ASN A 65 -21.89 5.88 7.93
CA ASN A 65 -21.94 4.46 8.27
C ASN A 65 -20.88 4.08 9.31
N LEU A 66 -19.66 4.62 9.17
CA LEU A 66 -18.57 4.41 10.11
C LEU A 66 -18.94 4.96 11.52
N TYR A 67 -19.49 6.17 11.56
CA TYR A 67 -19.92 6.80 12.82
C TYR A 67 -21.02 5.98 13.51
N LYS A 68 -21.95 5.45 12.72
CA LYS A 68 -23.04 4.58 13.21
C LYS A 68 -22.51 3.24 13.74
N ASN A 69 -21.52 2.65 13.06
CA ASN A 69 -21.00 1.32 13.39
C ASN A 69 -19.88 1.35 14.44
N LYS A 70 -19.33 2.54 14.77
CA LYS A 70 -18.16 2.71 15.68
C LYS A 70 -17.01 1.76 15.35
N ASP A 71 -16.70 1.61 14.06
CA ASP A 71 -15.69 0.66 13.58
C ASP A 71 -14.27 1.23 13.67
N THR A 72 -13.69 1.13 14.84
CA THR A 72 -12.35 1.63 15.13
C THR A 72 -11.29 0.98 14.24
N PHE A 73 -11.45 -0.29 13.90
CA PHE A 73 -10.48 -1.00 13.05
C PHE A 73 -10.43 -0.43 11.63
N PHE A 74 -11.57 0.02 11.11
CA PHE A 74 -11.62 0.67 9.81
C PHE A 74 -10.85 2.01 9.82
N PHE A 75 -10.99 2.82 10.86
CA PHE A 75 -10.27 4.09 10.99
C PHE A 75 -8.76 3.86 11.10
N ILE A 76 -8.34 2.93 11.96
CA ILE A 76 -6.92 2.58 12.12
C ILE A 76 -6.35 2.08 10.79
N GLY A 77 -7.07 1.19 10.09
CA GLY A 77 -6.65 0.67 8.79
C GLY A 77 -6.42 1.76 7.75
N ASN A 78 -7.35 2.74 7.66
CA ASN A 78 -7.21 3.89 6.75
C ASN A 78 -6.03 4.79 7.13
N PHE A 79 -5.85 5.09 8.41
CA PHE A 79 -4.74 5.89 8.89
C PHE A 79 -3.39 5.24 8.56
N LEU A 80 -3.24 3.95 8.84
CA LEU A 80 -2.02 3.19 8.53
C LEU A 80 -1.75 3.11 7.03
N SER A 81 -2.80 2.95 6.21
CA SER A 81 -2.65 2.94 4.75
C SER A 81 -2.23 4.31 4.21
N ALA A 82 -2.77 5.41 4.76
CA ALA A 82 -2.36 6.75 4.40
C ALA A 82 -0.90 7.03 4.81
N LEU A 83 -0.51 6.61 6.01
CA LEU A 83 0.87 6.71 6.49
C LEU A 83 1.82 5.91 5.59
N ALA A 84 1.43 4.69 5.21
CA ALA A 84 2.21 3.85 4.30
C ALA A 84 2.45 4.54 2.95
N ILE A 85 1.41 5.14 2.35
CA ILE A 85 1.54 5.88 1.08
C ILE A 85 2.48 7.08 1.25
N ALA A 86 2.38 7.82 2.34
CA ALA A 86 3.26 8.97 2.59
C ALA A 86 4.73 8.53 2.71
N LEU A 87 5.03 7.51 3.52
CA LEU A 87 6.38 6.98 3.70
C LEU A 87 6.95 6.41 2.39
N TYR A 88 6.13 5.69 1.63
CA TYR A 88 6.53 5.14 0.35
C TYR A 88 6.85 6.22 -0.69
N SER A 89 6.04 7.25 -0.74
CA SER A 89 6.25 8.38 -1.65
C SER A 89 7.52 9.15 -1.32
N GLU A 90 7.79 9.42 -0.04
CA GLU A 90 9.02 10.05 0.41
C GLU A 90 10.25 9.20 0.05
N SER A 91 10.17 7.89 0.21
CA SER A 91 11.27 6.99 -0.15
C SER A 91 11.58 7.02 -1.65
N PHE A 92 10.59 7.16 -2.53
CA PHE A 92 10.79 7.33 -3.97
C PHE A 92 11.45 8.64 -4.34
N LEU A 93 11.11 9.70 -3.64
CA LEU A 93 11.54 11.04 -3.99
C LEU A 93 12.98 11.31 -3.56
N ARG A 94 13.38 10.75 -2.42
CA ARG A 94 14.68 11.00 -1.83
C ARG A 94 15.67 9.85 -1.99
N GLY A 95 15.19 8.65 -2.35
CA GLY A 95 16.01 7.45 -2.48
C GLY A 95 16.05 6.87 -3.89
N ASP A 96 16.70 5.70 -4.00
CA ASP A 96 16.66 4.89 -5.20
C ASP A 96 15.29 4.22 -5.34
N ILE A 97 14.66 4.36 -6.52
CA ILE A 97 13.34 3.82 -6.80
C ILE A 97 13.34 2.30 -6.68
N THR A 98 14.35 1.65 -7.23
CA THR A 98 14.42 0.19 -7.23
C THR A 98 14.46 -0.35 -5.83
N THR A 99 15.33 0.20 -5.00
CA THR A 99 15.47 -0.14 -3.59
C THR A 99 14.18 0.11 -2.79
N ALA A 100 13.56 1.27 -3.00
CA ALA A 100 12.29 1.62 -2.33
C ALA A 100 11.16 0.64 -2.69
N VAL A 101 11.04 0.29 -3.98
CA VAL A 101 10.06 -0.69 -4.45
C VAL A 101 10.30 -2.07 -3.82
N LEU A 102 11.54 -2.54 -3.85
CA LEU A 102 11.90 -3.86 -3.35
C LEU A 102 11.63 -3.99 -1.84
N LEU A 103 11.99 -2.97 -1.06
CA LEU A 103 11.71 -2.94 0.38
C LEU A 103 10.22 -2.88 0.69
N PHE A 104 9.47 -2.09 -0.07
CA PHE A 104 8.02 -2.06 0.07
C PHE A 104 7.39 -3.42 -0.26
N TYR A 105 7.89 -4.12 -1.28
CA TYR A 105 7.40 -5.45 -1.66
C TYR A 105 7.70 -6.57 -0.67
N LEU A 106 8.32 -6.27 0.48
CA LEU A 106 8.29 -7.15 1.65
C LEU A 106 6.91 -7.21 2.34
N CYS A 107 5.91 -6.43 1.87
CA CYS A 107 4.53 -6.47 2.36
C CYS A 107 3.95 -7.89 2.54
N PRO A 108 4.11 -8.87 1.61
CA PRO A 108 3.59 -10.21 1.81
C PRO A 108 4.20 -10.95 3.00
N VAL A 109 5.47 -10.65 3.31
CA VAL A 109 6.16 -11.21 4.49
C VAL A 109 5.50 -10.66 5.75
N TRP A 110 5.40 -9.33 5.86
CA TRP A 110 4.74 -8.67 6.98
C TRP A 110 3.28 -9.08 7.11
N GLY A 111 2.54 -9.09 5.99
CA GLY A 111 1.14 -9.51 5.98
C GLY A 111 0.95 -10.95 6.45
N THR A 112 1.89 -11.85 6.13
CA THR A 112 1.86 -13.23 6.61
C THR A 112 2.08 -13.29 8.12
N ILE A 113 3.13 -12.63 8.62
CA ILE A 113 3.42 -12.58 10.06
C ILE A 113 2.23 -12.00 10.84
N LEU A 114 1.70 -10.87 10.40
CA LEU A 114 0.57 -10.19 11.04
C LEU A 114 -0.72 -11.03 10.98
N ALA A 115 -0.99 -11.71 9.86
CA ALA A 115 -2.14 -12.62 9.76
C ALA A 115 -2.02 -13.80 10.73
N ARG A 116 -0.81 -14.31 10.95
CA ARG A 116 -0.58 -15.37 11.95
C ARG A 116 -0.82 -14.89 13.37
N ILE A 117 -0.27 -13.73 13.72
CA ILE A 117 -0.30 -13.21 15.09
C ILE A 117 -1.69 -12.61 15.42
N ILE A 118 -2.23 -11.75 14.55
CA ILE A 118 -3.43 -10.96 14.81
C ILE A 118 -4.69 -11.73 14.41
N LEU A 119 -4.70 -12.32 13.21
CA LEU A 119 -5.88 -13.01 12.68
C LEU A 119 -5.89 -14.50 13.06
N LYS A 120 -4.83 -15.01 13.70
CA LYS A 120 -4.67 -16.41 14.11
C LYS A 120 -4.86 -17.41 12.96
N GLN A 121 -4.55 -16.98 11.72
CA GLN A 121 -4.67 -17.83 10.54
C GLN A 121 -3.60 -18.93 10.56
N GLN A 122 -4.01 -20.16 10.21
CA GLN A 122 -3.06 -21.23 9.96
C GLN A 122 -2.51 -21.11 8.54
N PHE A 123 -1.20 -21.38 8.39
CA PHE A 123 -0.57 -21.30 7.09
C PHE A 123 -0.36 -22.69 6.51
N ASN A 124 -0.65 -22.79 5.23
CA ASN A 124 -0.29 -23.93 4.43
C ASN A 124 1.22 -23.87 4.10
N PHE A 125 1.87 -25.02 3.97
CA PHE A 125 3.27 -25.20 3.56
C PHE A 125 3.59 -24.44 2.26
N GLN A 126 2.68 -24.44 1.30
CA GLN A 126 2.82 -23.70 0.04
C GLN A 126 3.06 -22.19 0.25
N ARG A 127 2.46 -21.59 1.28
CA ARG A 127 2.64 -20.16 1.58
C ARG A 127 4.05 -19.86 2.07
N TYR A 128 4.65 -20.76 2.85
CA TYR A 128 6.05 -20.64 3.26
C TYR A 128 7.00 -20.74 2.08
N ILE A 129 6.77 -21.70 1.18
CA ILE A 129 7.57 -21.82 -0.04
C ILE A 129 7.48 -20.53 -0.88
N SER A 130 6.28 -20.00 -1.08
CA SER A 130 6.07 -18.77 -1.86
C SER A 130 6.81 -17.57 -1.25
N LEU A 131 6.82 -17.45 0.08
CA LEU A 131 7.56 -16.37 0.76
C LEU A 131 9.07 -16.53 0.59
N ILE A 132 9.59 -17.74 0.74
CA ILE A 132 11.02 -18.03 0.56
C ILE A 132 11.45 -17.74 -0.88
N LEU A 133 10.69 -18.19 -1.87
CA LEU A 133 10.96 -17.91 -3.28
C LEU A 133 10.91 -16.40 -3.58
N GLY A 134 9.97 -15.68 -2.98
CA GLY A 134 9.88 -14.22 -3.10
C GLY A 134 11.09 -13.50 -2.50
N LEU A 135 11.59 -13.94 -1.34
CA LEU A 135 12.80 -13.39 -0.72
C LEU A 135 14.05 -13.69 -1.54
N ILE A 136 14.17 -14.92 -2.07
CA ILE A 136 15.28 -15.28 -2.98
C ILE A 136 15.23 -14.41 -4.23
N GLY A 137 14.05 -14.22 -4.84
CA GLY A 137 13.90 -13.34 -5.99
C GLY A 137 14.32 -11.90 -5.70
N LEU A 138 13.99 -11.39 -4.53
CA LEU A 138 14.40 -10.07 -4.07
C LEU A 138 15.94 -9.97 -3.98
N GLU A 139 16.60 -10.92 -3.35
CA GLU A 139 18.07 -10.98 -3.24
C GLU A 139 18.76 -11.07 -4.60
N ILE A 140 18.20 -11.82 -5.55
CA ILE A 140 18.74 -11.90 -6.91
C ILE A 140 18.71 -10.53 -7.60
N ILE A 141 17.62 -9.76 -7.41
CA ILE A 141 17.48 -8.44 -8.04
C ILE A 141 18.43 -7.41 -7.41
N ILE A 142 18.61 -7.46 -6.10
CA ILE A 142 19.50 -6.54 -5.36
C ILE A 142 20.97 -6.85 -5.65
N GLY A 143 21.31 -8.11 -5.87
CA GLY A 143 22.65 -8.63 -6.10
C GLY A 143 23.29 -9.22 -4.85
N PHE A 144 23.66 -10.49 -4.92
CA PHE A 144 24.28 -11.25 -3.82
C PHE A 144 25.64 -10.65 -3.34
N ASP A 145 26.31 -9.94 -4.19
CA ASP A 145 27.62 -9.31 -3.94
C ASP A 145 27.53 -8.15 -2.94
N LYS A 146 26.34 -7.59 -2.72
CA LYS A 146 26.12 -6.52 -1.72
C LYS A 146 25.85 -7.05 -0.30
N GLY A 147 25.82 -8.36 -0.11
CA GLY A 147 25.45 -9.03 1.14
C GLY A 147 23.94 -8.97 1.38
N PHE A 148 23.50 -9.56 2.50
CA PHE A 148 22.09 -9.51 2.89
C PHE A 148 21.61 -8.05 2.97
N PHE A 149 20.54 -7.75 2.24
CA PHE A 149 20.06 -6.39 2.12
C PHE A 149 19.49 -5.89 3.46
N PHE A 150 20.25 -5.01 4.08
CA PHE A 150 19.81 -4.31 5.29
C PHE A 150 19.74 -2.81 4.99
N PRO A 151 18.62 -2.12 5.31
CA PRO A 151 18.51 -0.69 5.06
C PRO A 151 19.63 0.10 5.75
N LYS A 152 20.32 0.96 4.98
CA LYS A 152 21.43 1.79 5.47
C LYS A 152 21.00 3.25 5.65
N GLU A 153 20.14 3.73 4.77
CA GLU A 153 19.68 5.11 4.75
C GLU A 153 18.28 5.24 5.34
N ILE A 154 17.97 6.42 5.86
CA ILE A 154 16.65 6.71 6.44
C ILE A 154 15.51 6.51 5.44
N VAL A 155 15.75 6.81 4.16
CA VAL A 155 14.77 6.63 3.09
C VAL A 155 14.45 5.16 2.81
N GLU A 156 15.40 4.27 2.99
CA GLU A 156 15.22 2.83 2.87
C GLU A 156 14.40 2.28 4.05
N TRP A 157 14.67 2.78 5.26
CA TRP A 157 13.86 2.48 6.44
C TRP A 157 12.42 2.99 6.27
N MET A 158 12.22 4.14 5.61
CA MET A 158 10.87 4.64 5.29
C MET A 158 10.14 3.69 4.34
N ALA A 159 10.81 3.15 3.31
CA ALA A 159 10.22 2.18 2.39
C ALA A 159 9.82 0.87 3.11
N LEU A 160 10.71 0.36 3.97
CA LEU A 160 10.44 -0.84 4.77
C LEU A 160 9.27 -0.62 5.73
N ALA A 161 9.27 0.52 6.45
CA ALA A 161 8.18 0.91 7.35
C ALA A 161 6.85 1.10 6.59
N ALA A 162 6.89 1.63 5.36
CA ALA A 162 5.73 1.73 4.50
C ALA A 162 5.12 0.35 4.20
N GLY A 163 5.95 -0.63 3.85
CA GLY A 163 5.50 -2.02 3.63
C GLY A 163 4.87 -2.65 4.87
N PHE A 164 5.47 -2.42 6.04
CA PHE A 164 4.92 -2.89 7.32
C PHE A 164 3.58 -2.23 7.66
N THR A 165 3.51 -0.89 7.60
CA THR A 165 2.28 -0.13 7.93
C THR A 165 1.16 -0.42 6.96
N TRP A 166 1.46 -0.61 5.67
CA TRP A 166 0.49 -1.07 4.68
C TRP A 166 -0.11 -2.42 5.04
N SER A 167 0.75 -3.41 5.33
CA SER A 167 0.32 -4.76 5.71
C SER A 167 -0.50 -4.77 7.00
N LEU A 168 -0.11 -3.94 7.96
CA LEU A 168 -0.84 -3.77 9.21
C LEU A 168 -2.21 -3.14 8.96
N GLY A 169 -2.29 -2.11 8.12
CA GLY A 169 -3.56 -1.48 7.70
C GLY A 169 -4.52 -2.48 7.08
N ILE A 170 -4.04 -3.31 6.14
CA ILE A 170 -4.85 -4.38 5.53
C ILE A 170 -5.31 -5.40 6.57
N THR A 171 -4.44 -5.74 7.53
CA THR A 171 -4.81 -6.66 8.61
C THR A 171 -5.96 -6.09 9.46
N PHE A 172 -5.95 -4.79 9.76
CA PHE A 172 -7.05 -4.14 10.47
C PHE A 172 -8.33 -4.08 9.63
N PHE A 173 -8.25 -3.92 8.31
CA PHE A 173 -9.43 -4.04 7.45
C PHE A 173 -10.08 -5.43 7.54
N HIS A 174 -9.31 -6.49 7.67
CA HIS A 174 -9.86 -7.83 7.88
C HIS A 174 -10.59 -7.99 9.24
N LEU A 175 -10.24 -7.21 10.25
CA LEU A 175 -10.94 -7.17 11.54
C LEU A 175 -12.17 -6.26 11.52
N SER A 176 -12.22 -5.32 10.58
CA SER A 176 -13.31 -4.35 10.43
C SER A 176 -14.62 -5.04 10.06
N LYS A 177 -15.71 -4.62 10.69
CA LYS A 177 -17.07 -5.06 10.37
C LYS A 177 -17.56 -4.44 9.05
N THR A 178 -17.12 -3.22 8.76
CA THR A 178 -17.52 -2.44 7.59
C THR A 178 -16.93 -3.01 6.29
N SER A 179 -15.76 -3.63 6.34
CA SER A 179 -15.13 -4.24 5.15
C SER A 179 -15.75 -5.60 4.79
N LYS A 180 -16.58 -6.17 5.67
CA LYS A 180 -17.26 -7.46 5.46
C LYS A 180 -18.71 -7.31 4.99
N ALA A 181 -19.22 -6.10 4.94
CA ALA A 181 -20.56 -5.75 4.47
C ALA A 181 -20.54 -5.29 3.01
#